data_8ad03b54b2fdf1e7f5182c696d6c9e3f
#
_entry.id   8ad03b54b2fdf1e7f5182c696d6c9e3f
#
_cell.length_a   1.000
_cell.length_b   1.000
_cell.length_c   1.000
_cell.angle_alpha   90.00
_cell.angle_beta   90.00
_cell.angle_gamma   90.00
#
_symmetry.space_group_name_H-M   'P 1'
#
loop_
_entity.id
_entity.type
_entity.pdbx_description
1 polymer ?
#
loop_
_entity_poly.entity_id
_entity_poly.type
_entity_poly.pdbx_seq_one_letter_code
_entity_poly.pdbx_strand_id
1 'polypeptide(L)'
;MEVKFENLGEMDLVVDTIYKGGKNGNTGDDSLSKIFPKLGNMSGFRKIKRKDDPTKFAYCVLYTSMSELEWPDYLDEETGIFRYYGDNRKPGRLLTNTKQGGNKLLEQVFANLNSNKNLKDIPPFFIFKKAAEGRDVQFLGLAAPGNPNISPDKDLIAFWRTIGDNRFQNYESYFTILDTKDEPISYDWLVALCEDYENSIEKAPEAWKKFQKNGRNGIDALKAPKIFKIPSRYEQLQCDEKGKLCIEKILKHYNDRPTEFELCATHIVSMMDKILKVSL
;
A
#
# COMPACT_ATOMS: atom_id res chain seq x y z
N MET A 1 16.17 -1.96 -9.88
CA MET A 1 16.86 -3.26 -10.09
C MET A 1 15.88 -4.28 -10.68
N GLU A 2 16.34 -5.27 -11.45
CA GLU A 2 15.48 -6.33 -11.98
C GLU A 2 16.10 -7.70 -11.74
N VAL A 3 15.27 -8.67 -11.36
CA VAL A 3 15.66 -10.07 -11.16
C VAL A 3 14.91 -10.96 -12.12
N LYS A 4 15.63 -11.77 -12.88
CA LYS A 4 15.04 -12.69 -13.86
C LYS A 4 14.30 -13.84 -13.18
N PHE A 5 13.29 -14.40 -13.84
CA PHE A 5 12.46 -15.49 -13.33
C PHE A 5 13.27 -16.72 -12.94
N GLU A 6 14.31 -17.05 -13.71
CA GLU A 6 15.18 -18.20 -13.45
C GLU A 6 15.96 -18.08 -12.14
N ASN A 7 16.24 -16.83 -11.73
CA ASN A 7 16.99 -16.50 -10.51
C ASN A 7 16.09 -16.25 -9.29
N LEU A 8 14.76 -16.38 -9.44
CA LEU A 8 13.84 -16.32 -8.31
C LEU A 8 13.94 -17.63 -7.49
N GLY A 9 13.65 -17.52 -6.23
CA GLY A 9 13.78 -18.61 -5.25
C GLY A 9 14.55 -18.06 -4.06
N GLU A 10 15.24 -18.84 -3.34
CA GLU A 10 15.99 -18.57 -2.09
C GLU A 10 16.79 -17.26 -2.08
N MET A 11 16.09 -16.13 -2.20
CA MET A 11 16.69 -14.81 -2.34
C MET A 11 16.02 -13.78 -1.43
N ASP A 12 16.79 -12.81 -1.01
CA ASP A 12 16.33 -11.69 -0.22
C ASP A 12 15.49 -10.72 -1.07
N LEU A 13 14.50 -10.07 -0.44
CA LEU A 13 13.67 -9.06 -1.10
C LEU A 13 14.24 -7.67 -0.88
N VAL A 14 14.41 -6.94 -1.96
CA VAL A 14 14.87 -5.56 -1.95
C VAL A 14 13.74 -4.66 -2.43
N VAL A 15 13.44 -3.59 -1.69
CA VAL A 15 12.42 -2.60 -2.05
C VAL A 15 12.70 -2.03 -3.44
N ASP A 16 11.65 -1.72 -4.18
CA ASP A 16 11.67 -1.20 -5.56
C ASP A 16 12.28 -2.12 -6.63
N THR A 17 12.61 -3.36 -6.26
CA THR A 17 13.09 -4.34 -7.23
C THR A 17 11.92 -4.96 -7.99
N ILE A 18 12.10 -5.12 -9.31
CA ILE A 18 11.18 -5.81 -10.21
C ILE A 18 11.61 -7.28 -10.30
N TYR A 19 10.70 -8.17 -9.95
CA TYR A 19 10.84 -9.61 -10.06
C TYR A 19 10.07 -10.09 -11.28
N LYS A 20 10.80 -10.57 -12.29
CA LYS A 20 10.21 -10.98 -13.57
C LYS A 20 9.36 -12.23 -13.43
N GLY A 21 8.26 -12.27 -14.16
CA GLY A 21 7.45 -13.48 -14.35
C GLY A 21 8.02 -14.42 -15.40
N GLY A 22 7.55 -15.67 -15.38
CA GLY A 22 7.86 -16.63 -16.44
C GLY A 22 7.21 -16.26 -17.77
N LYS A 23 7.60 -16.95 -18.84
CA LYS A 23 7.19 -16.65 -20.22
C LYS A 23 6.32 -17.74 -20.86
N ASN A 24 5.88 -18.75 -20.09
CA ASN A 24 5.12 -19.89 -20.66
C ASN A 24 3.62 -19.59 -20.81
N GLY A 25 3.13 -18.43 -20.31
CA GLY A 25 1.73 -18.04 -20.39
C GLY A 25 0.79 -18.79 -19.45
N ASN A 26 1.32 -19.47 -18.43
CA ASN A 26 0.55 -20.27 -17.51
C ASN A 26 0.68 -19.79 -16.04
N THR A 27 0.01 -20.49 -15.11
CA THR A 27 0.04 -20.14 -13.68
C THR A 27 1.38 -20.40 -13.01
N GLY A 28 2.25 -21.24 -13.59
CA GLY A 28 3.60 -21.49 -13.11
C GLY A 28 4.56 -20.32 -13.31
N ASP A 29 4.18 -19.35 -14.14
CA ASP A 29 4.96 -18.11 -14.38
C ASP A 29 4.82 -17.07 -13.28
N ASP A 30 4.09 -17.37 -12.21
CA ASP A 30 3.85 -16.45 -11.09
C ASP A 30 5.12 -16.24 -10.26
N SER A 31 5.65 -15.03 -10.29
CA SER A 31 6.87 -14.67 -9.55
C SER A 31 6.71 -14.84 -8.04
N LEU A 32 5.55 -14.47 -7.50
CA LEU A 32 5.32 -14.50 -6.04
C LEU A 32 5.37 -15.91 -5.48
N SER A 33 4.78 -16.89 -6.18
CA SER A 33 4.80 -18.28 -5.74
C SER A 33 6.21 -18.90 -5.78
N LYS A 34 7.11 -18.33 -6.55
CA LYS A 34 8.50 -18.76 -6.65
C LYS A 34 9.41 -18.10 -5.60
N ILE A 35 9.09 -16.85 -5.24
CA ILE A 35 9.81 -16.06 -4.23
C ILE A 35 9.47 -16.57 -2.82
N PHE A 36 8.17 -16.77 -2.54
CA PHE A 36 7.71 -17.02 -1.18
C PHE A 36 7.52 -18.51 -0.89
N PRO A 37 8.04 -19.03 0.23
CA PRO A 37 7.82 -20.40 0.63
C PRO A 37 6.33 -20.75 0.74
N LYS A 38 5.91 -21.88 0.12
CA LYS A 38 4.54 -22.43 0.20
C LYS A 38 3.42 -21.53 -0.36
N LEU A 39 3.72 -20.38 -0.97
CA LEU A 39 2.72 -19.46 -1.46
C LEU A 39 2.04 -19.99 -2.72
N GLY A 40 0.69 -19.98 -2.75
CA GLY A 40 -0.08 -20.30 -3.96
C GLY A 40 0.01 -19.20 -5.02
N ASN A 41 -0.30 -19.56 -6.26
CA ASN A 41 -0.16 -18.69 -7.45
C ASN A 41 -1.43 -17.93 -7.85
N MET A 42 -2.43 -17.87 -6.99
CA MET A 42 -3.73 -17.25 -7.31
C MET A 42 -4.14 -16.20 -6.26
N SER A 43 -4.91 -15.21 -6.69
CA SER A 43 -5.45 -14.12 -5.87
C SER A 43 -4.47 -12.97 -5.59
N GLY A 44 -5.03 -11.77 -5.40
CA GLY A 44 -4.29 -10.59 -4.93
C GLY A 44 -4.08 -10.57 -3.41
N PHE A 45 -4.91 -11.30 -2.65
CA PHE A 45 -4.75 -11.47 -1.20
C PHE A 45 -4.31 -12.91 -0.92
N ARG A 46 -3.02 -13.09 -0.67
CA ARG A 46 -2.43 -14.41 -0.41
C ARG A 46 -1.93 -14.48 1.03
N LYS A 47 -2.09 -15.64 1.65
CA LYS A 47 -1.67 -15.83 3.04
C LYS A 47 -1.29 -17.26 3.31
N ILE A 48 -0.32 -17.46 4.16
CA ILE A 48 0.16 -18.77 4.60
C ILE A 48 -0.12 -18.92 6.08
N LYS A 49 -0.66 -20.06 6.44
CA LYS A 49 -0.89 -20.43 7.84
C LYS A 49 0.42 -20.79 8.53
N ARG A 50 0.46 -20.53 9.82
CA ARG A 50 1.55 -21.01 10.69
C ARG A 50 1.51 -22.54 10.79
N LYS A 51 2.66 -23.14 10.97
CA LYS A 51 2.80 -24.59 11.15
C LYS A 51 2.42 -25.01 12.56
N ASP A 52 2.82 -24.21 13.54
CA ASP A 52 2.58 -24.43 14.97
C ASP A 52 1.11 -24.16 15.36
N ASP A 53 0.46 -23.19 14.73
CA ASP A 53 -0.95 -22.84 14.96
C ASP A 53 -1.67 -22.51 13.63
N PRO A 54 -2.35 -23.51 13.01
CA PRO A 54 -3.05 -23.31 11.75
C PRO A 54 -4.25 -22.35 11.79
N THR A 55 -4.61 -21.83 12.95
CA THR A 55 -5.64 -20.78 13.09
C THR A 55 -5.06 -19.40 12.80
N LYS A 56 -3.74 -19.25 12.84
CA LYS A 56 -2.98 -18.02 12.62
C LYS A 56 -2.22 -18.06 11.30
N PHE A 57 -1.74 -16.89 10.89
CA PHE A 57 -1.01 -16.73 9.64
C PHE A 57 0.47 -16.41 9.88
N ALA A 58 1.32 -17.04 9.09
CA ALA A 58 2.76 -16.82 9.08
C ALA A 58 3.10 -15.48 8.43
N TYR A 59 2.52 -15.23 7.26
CA TYR A 59 2.64 -13.97 6.54
C TYR A 59 1.50 -13.80 5.53
N CYS A 60 1.37 -12.56 5.02
CA CYS A 60 0.45 -12.18 3.96
C CYS A 60 1.19 -11.49 2.82
N VAL A 61 0.78 -11.76 1.59
CA VAL A 61 1.22 -11.04 0.40
C VAL A 61 0.01 -10.34 -0.21
N LEU A 62 0.07 -9.02 -0.31
CA LEU A 62 -0.93 -8.21 -0.99
C LEU A 62 -0.37 -7.82 -2.36
N TYR A 63 -1.04 -8.29 -3.40
CA TYR A 63 -0.72 -7.94 -4.78
C TYR A 63 -1.83 -7.07 -5.36
N THR A 64 -1.44 -5.96 -5.94
CA THR A 64 -2.35 -5.02 -6.58
C THR A 64 -1.88 -4.61 -7.96
N SER A 65 -2.81 -4.33 -8.86
CA SER A 65 -2.49 -3.69 -10.15
C SER A 65 -2.35 -2.17 -10.03
N MET A 66 -2.88 -1.57 -8.96
CA MET A 66 -3.07 -0.12 -8.77
C MET A 66 -3.81 0.61 -9.90
N SER A 67 -4.44 -0.14 -10.79
CA SER A 67 -5.14 0.40 -11.97
C SER A 67 -6.65 0.17 -11.95
N GLU A 68 -7.19 -0.44 -10.88
CA GLU A 68 -8.62 -0.74 -10.77
C GLU A 68 -9.39 0.51 -10.31
N LEU A 69 -10.17 1.10 -11.20
CA LEU A 69 -10.95 2.31 -10.90
C LEU A 69 -12.01 2.10 -9.80
N GLU A 70 -12.57 0.90 -9.71
CA GLU A 70 -13.58 0.59 -8.68
C GLU A 70 -12.97 0.37 -7.29
N TRP A 71 -11.72 -0.09 -7.25
CA TRP A 71 -10.96 -0.44 -6.05
C TRP A 71 -9.58 0.18 -6.13
N PRO A 72 -9.47 1.51 -6.00
CA PRO A 72 -8.22 2.23 -6.27
C PRO A 72 -7.23 2.07 -5.12
N ASP A 73 -6.57 0.90 -5.06
CA ASP A 73 -5.43 0.72 -4.19
C ASP A 73 -4.36 1.76 -4.52
N TYR A 74 -3.72 2.33 -3.51
CA TYR A 74 -2.82 3.47 -3.69
C TYR A 74 -1.71 3.50 -2.64
N LEU A 75 -0.48 3.79 -3.06
CA LEU A 75 0.65 4.11 -2.19
C LEU A 75 0.95 5.60 -2.27
N ASP A 76 0.88 6.27 -1.14
CA ASP A 76 1.43 7.62 -0.96
C ASP A 76 2.90 7.50 -0.54
N GLU A 77 3.80 7.75 -1.49
CA GLU A 77 5.24 7.63 -1.28
C GLU A 77 5.79 8.72 -0.33
N GLU A 78 5.10 9.86 -0.19
CA GLU A 78 5.53 10.92 0.73
C GLU A 78 5.31 10.54 2.19
N THR A 79 4.27 9.76 2.47
CA THR A 79 3.89 9.35 3.82
C THR A 79 4.16 7.89 4.13
N GLY A 80 4.40 7.06 3.09
CA GLY A 80 4.52 5.60 3.20
C GLY A 80 3.19 4.91 3.48
N ILE A 81 2.05 5.60 3.32
CA ILE A 81 0.72 5.04 3.56
C ILE A 81 0.27 4.27 2.31
N PHE A 82 -0.07 3.00 2.51
CA PHE A 82 -0.66 2.15 1.49
C PHE A 82 -2.14 1.89 1.82
N ARG A 83 -3.04 2.38 0.95
CA ARG A 83 -4.46 2.09 1.00
C ARG A 83 -4.75 0.83 0.19
N TYR A 84 -5.46 -0.10 0.80
CA TYR A 84 -5.83 -1.37 0.19
C TYR A 84 -7.30 -1.71 0.40
N TYR A 85 -7.96 -2.13 -0.68
CA TYR A 85 -9.35 -2.60 -0.62
C TYR A 85 -9.41 -4.11 -0.42
N GLY A 86 -10.25 -4.52 0.50
CA GLY A 86 -10.46 -5.91 0.86
C GLY A 86 -10.94 -6.80 -0.29
N ASP A 87 -11.11 -8.09 0.00
CA ASP A 87 -11.38 -9.12 -1.01
C ASP A 87 -12.86 -9.35 -1.32
N ASN A 88 -13.79 -8.57 -0.73
CA ASN A 88 -15.21 -8.61 -1.08
C ASN A 88 -15.52 -7.63 -2.22
N ARG A 89 -15.07 -7.96 -3.43
CA ARG A 89 -15.14 -7.07 -4.60
C ARG A 89 -16.37 -7.31 -5.49
N LYS A 90 -17.27 -8.21 -5.11
CA LYS A 90 -18.50 -8.54 -5.86
C LYS A 90 -19.67 -8.78 -4.90
N PRO A 91 -20.90 -8.47 -5.31
CA PRO A 91 -22.10 -8.75 -4.50
C PRO A 91 -22.30 -10.25 -4.25
N GLY A 92 -23.18 -10.56 -3.30
CA GLY A 92 -23.61 -11.93 -3.00
C GLY A 92 -22.91 -12.56 -1.80
N ARG A 93 -22.06 -11.82 -1.07
CA ARG A 93 -21.41 -12.29 0.16
C ARG A 93 -21.49 -11.25 1.27
N LEU A 94 -21.44 -11.74 2.50
CA LEU A 94 -21.25 -10.89 3.67
C LEU A 94 -19.83 -10.34 3.71
N LEU A 95 -19.66 -9.21 4.38
CA LEU A 95 -18.39 -8.46 4.48
C LEU A 95 -17.19 -9.35 4.81
N THR A 96 -17.30 -10.25 5.78
CA THR A 96 -16.20 -11.11 6.24
C THR A 96 -16.26 -12.56 5.73
N ASN A 97 -17.34 -12.92 4.99
CA ASN A 97 -17.49 -14.27 4.43
C ASN A 97 -17.06 -14.30 2.95
N THR A 98 -15.81 -13.94 2.70
CA THR A 98 -15.24 -13.91 1.35
C THR A 98 -14.56 -15.24 1.01
N LYS A 99 -14.34 -15.50 -0.29
CA LYS A 99 -13.73 -16.76 -0.76
C LYS A 99 -12.34 -16.99 -0.15
N GLN A 100 -11.55 -15.93 -0.04
CA GLN A 100 -10.18 -16.01 0.49
C GLN A 100 -10.13 -15.70 2.00
N GLY A 101 -11.21 -15.20 2.59
CA GLY A 101 -11.24 -14.79 4.00
C GLY A 101 -10.28 -13.63 4.31
N GLY A 102 -9.98 -12.80 3.32
CA GLY A 102 -9.10 -11.63 3.48
C GLY A 102 -9.72 -10.60 4.41
N ASN A 103 -10.99 -10.24 4.19
CA ASN A 103 -11.69 -9.27 5.04
C ASN A 103 -11.79 -9.73 6.51
N LYS A 104 -11.98 -11.03 6.77
CA LYS A 104 -11.97 -11.57 8.14
C LYS A 104 -10.61 -11.41 8.79
N LEU A 105 -9.54 -11.61 8.04
CA LEU A 105 -8.19 -11.40 8.55
C LEU A 105 -7.91 -9.92 8.81
N LEU A 106 -8.31 -9.01 7.92
CA LEU A 106 -8.18 -7.57 8.13
C LEU A 106 -8.87 -7.15 9.44
N GLU A 107 -10.12 -7.59 9.67
CA GLU A 107 -10.85 -7.32 10.91
C GLU A 107 -10.07 -7.77 12.15
N GLN A 108 -9.53 -8.99 12.17
CA GLN A 108 -8.76 -9.53 13.28
C GLN A 108 -7.45 -8.75 13.52
N VAL A 109 -6.73 -8.45 12.44
CA VAL A 109 -5.44 -7.75 12.49
C VAL A 109 -5.60 -6.34 13.04
N PHE A 110 -6.58 -5.59 12.55
CA PHE A 110 -6.82 -4.21 13.02
C PHE A 110 -7.43 -4.18 14.43
N ALA A 111 -8.23 -5.18 14.81
CA ALA A 111 -8.71 -5.32 16.20
C ALA A 111 -7.54 -5.57 17.16
N ASN A 112 -6.59 -6.45 16.82
CA ASN A 112 -5.39 -6.69 17.62
C ASN A 112 -4.52 -5.43 17.74
N LEU A 113 -4.30 -4.72 16.64
CA LEU A 113 -3.55 -3.46 16.63
C LEU A 113 -4.19 -2.40 17.53
N ASN A 114 -5.50 -2.17 17.36
CA ASN A 114 -6.22 -1.10 18.06
C ASN A 114 -6.40 -1.38 19.55
N SER A 115 -6.51 -2.65 19.92
CA SER A 115 -6.52 -3.05 21.34
C SER A 115 -5.12 -3.12 21.96
N ASN A 116 -4.08 -3.02 21.17
CA ASN A 116 -2.67 -3.26 21.54
C ASN A 116 -2.48 -4.63 22.24
N LYS A 117 -3.26 -5.63 21.79
CA LYS A 117 -3.22 -7.01 22.31
C LYS A 117 -2.84 -7.96 21.18
N ASN A 118 -2.16 -9.05 21.57
CA ASN A 118 -1.78 -10.09 20.61
C ASN A 118 -1.04 -9.58 19.36
N LEU A 119 -0.18 -8.58 19.52
CA LEU A 119 0.60 -8.01 18.42
C LEU A 119 1.44 -9.07 17.69
N LYS A 120 1.88 -10.11 18.41
CA LYS A 120 2.59 -11.26 17.83
C LYS A 120 1.74 -12.10 16.86
N ASP A 121 0.41 -11.97 16.93
CA ASP A 121 -0.49 -12.68 16.02
C ASP A 121 -0.81 -11.89 14.75
N ILE A 122 -0.31 -10.67 14.65
CA ILE A 122 -0.35 -9.87 13.42
C ILE A 122 0.75 -10.40 12.49
N PRO A 123 0.41 -10.99 11.33
CA PRO A 123 1.40 -11.45 10.38
C PRO A 123 2.05 -10.26 9.66
N PRO A 124 3.30 -10.38 9.19
CA PRO A 124 3.88 -9.40 8.29
C PRO A 124 3.15 -9.40 6.94
N PHE A 125 3.01 -8.20 6.36
CA PHE A 125 2.41 -7.97 5.05
C PHE A 125 3.50 -7.55 4.06
N PHE A 126 3.60 -8.27 2.96
CA PHE A 126 4.50 -7.96 1.85
C PHE A 126 3.70 -7.39 0.71
N ILE A 127 3.98 -6.15 0.33
CA ILE A 127 3.20 -5.41 -0.66
C ILE A 127 3.88 -5.46 -2.02
N PHE A 128 3.14 -5.90 -3.02
CA PHE A 128 3.60 -5.96 -4.40
C PHE A 128 2.61 -5.28 -5.33
N LYS A 129 3.13 -4.56 -6.30
CA LYS A 129 2.33 -4.07 -7.41
C LYS A 129 2.69 -4.77 -8.72
N LYS A 130 1.76 -4.78 -9.66
CA LYS A 130 2.01 -5.20 -11.02
C LYS A 130 3.10 -4.31 -11.64
N ALA A 131 4.12 -4.92 -12.23
CA ALA A 131 5.07 -4.21 -13.07
C ALA A 131 4.57 -4.15 -14.53
N ALA A 132 5.37 -3.60 -15.44
CA ALA A 132 4.91 -3.20 -16.76
C ALA A 132 4.37 -4.37 -17.62
N GLU A 133 4.95 -5.57 -17.54
CA GLU A 133 4.63 -6.67 -18.44
C GLU A 133 4.24 -7.98 -17.72
N GLY A 134 3.37 -8.75 -18.35
CA GLY A 134 3.05 -10.11 -17.98
C GLY A 134 2.73 -10.32 -16.50
N ARG A 135 3.51 -11.19 -15.85
CA ARG A 135 3.44 -11.52 -14.42
C ARG A 135 4.58 -10.90 -13.60
N ASP A 136 5.22 -9.90 -14.16
CA ASP A 136 6.25 -9.12 -13.47
C ASP A 136 5.62 -8.39 -12.29
N VAL A 137 6.33 -8.38 -11.16
CA VAL A 137 5.89 -7.68 -9.94
C VAL A 137 7.00 -6.81 -9.39
N GLN A 138 6.64 -5.68 -8.81
CA GLN A 138 7.56 -4.82 -8.07
C GLN A 138 7.27 -4.94 -6.58
N PHE A 139 8.29 -5.15 -5.79
CA PHE A 139 8.17 -5.14 -4.33
C PHE A 139 8.14 -3.71 -3.81
N LEU A 140 7.07 -3.34 -3.15
CA LEU A 140 6.91 -2.00 -2.55
C LEU A 140 7.44 -1.95 -1.12
N GLY A 141 7.50 -3.09 -0.43
CA GLY A 141 8.07 -3.18 0.90
C GLY A 141 7.29 -4.06 1.86
N LEU A 142 7.88 -4.23 3.04
CA LEU A 142 7.26 -4.82 4.21
C LEU A 142 6.31 -3.80 4.83
N ALA A 143 5.09 -4.19 5.17
CA ALA A 143 4.10 -3.30 5.74
C ALA A 143 3.55 -3.79 7.07
N ALA A 144 3.24 -2.83 7.94
CA ALA A 144 2.44 -3.03 9.14
C ALA A 144 1.03 -2.46 8.95
N PRO A 145 -0.01 -3.04 9.58
CA PRO A 145 -1.34 -2.46 9.58
C PRO A 145 -1.37 -1.14 10.36
N GLY A 146 -2.20 -0.20 9.90
CA GLY A 146 -2.38 1.11 10.51
C GLY A 146 -1.31 2.13 10.15
N ASN A 147 -1.52 3.35 10.63
CA ASN A 147 -0.57 4.44 10.48
C ASN A 147 -0.62 5.36 11.71
N PRO A 148 0.53 5.84 12.24
CA PRO A 148 0.56 6.74 13.40
C PRO A 148 -0.20 8.05 13.20
N ASN A 149 -0.33 8.52 11.95
CA ASN A 149 -0.97 9.79 11.60
C ASN A 149 -2.46 9.63 11.24
N ILE A 150 -2.98 8.40 11.27
CA ILE A 150 -4.39 8.10 11.02
C ILE A 150 -5.03 7.70 12.36
N SER A 151 -6.22 8.22 12.65
CA SER A 151 -6.97 7.79 13.84
C SER A 151 -7.32 6.30 13.76
N PRO A 152 -7.21 5.54 14.88
CA PRO A 152 -7.45 4.10 14.90
C PRO A 152 -8.79 3.64 14.31
N ASP A 153 -9.83 4.45 14.45
CA ASP A 153 -11.16 4.21 13.89
C ASP A 153 -11.22 4.37 12.37
N LYS A 154 -10.18 4.96 11.76
CA LYS A 154 -10.07 5.18 10.31
C LYS A 154 -9.10 4.23 9.60
N ASP A 155 -8.37 3.39 10.34
CA ASP A 155 -7.45 2.44 9.73
C ASP A 155 -8.13 1.34 8.94
N LEU A 156 -9.33 0.93 9.37
CA LEU A 156 -10.16 -0.07 8.71
C LEU A 156 -11.60 0.42 8.68
N ILE A 157 -12.10 0.73 7.50
CA ILE A 157 -13.44 1.30 7.30
C ILE A 157 -14.28 0.34 6.45
N ALA A 158 -15.43 -0.08 6.98
CA ALA A 158 -16.44 -0.77 6.19
C ALA A 158 -17.28 0.26 5.42
N PHE A 159 -17.38 0.09 4.12
CA PHE A 159 -18.19 0.98 3.28
C PHE A 159 -19.11 0.20 2.35
N TRP A 160 -20.17 0.84 1.90
CA TRP A 160 -21.13 0.27 0.99
C TRP A 160 -20.78 0.55 -0.47
N ARG A 161 -20.94 -0.48 -1.30
CA ARG A 161 -20.88 -0.39 -2.77
C ARG A 161 -22.16 -0.93 -3.38
N THR A 162 -22.51 -0.41 -4.54
CA THR A 162 -23.62 -0.91 -5.35
C THR A 162 -23.12 -1.23 -6.75
N ILE A 163 -23.38 -2.44 -7.22
CA ILE A 163 -23.10 -2.86 -8.60
C ILE A 163 -24.42 -3.40 -9.18
N GLY A 164 -24.96 -2.72 -10.20
CA GLY A 164 -26.33 -2.93 -10.64
C GLY A 164 -27.28 -2.67 -9.48
N ASP A 165 -28.21 -3.57 -9.23
CA ASP A 165 -29.19 -3.50 -8.14
C ASP A 165 -28.69 -4.10 -6.82
N ASN A 166 -27.48 -4.59 -6.79
CA ASN A 166 -26.95 -5.34 -5.62
C ASN A 166 -26.03 -4.47 -4.78
N ARG A 167 -26.40 -4.28 -3.53
CA ARG A 167 -25.62 -3.56 -2.52
C ARG A 167 -24.86 -4.54 -1.62
N PHE A 168 -23.58 -4.25 -1.38
CA PHE A 168 -22.71 -5.06 -0.53
C PHE A 168 -21.64 -4.19 0.15
N GLN A 169 -20.91 -4.75 1.10
CA GLN A 169 -19.87 -4.04 1.84
C GLN A 169 -18.49 -4.59 1.49
N ASN A 170 -17.49 -3.71 1.57
CA ASN A 170 -16.09 -4.09 1.56
C ASN A 170 -15.33 -3.26 2.58
N TYR A 171 -14.07 -3.64 2.88
CA TYR A 171 -13.16 -2.85 3.69
C TYR A 171 -12.26 -1.99 2.82
N GLU A 172 -12.02 -0.76 3.30
CA GLU A 172 -10.89 0.07 2.98
C GLU A 172 -9.95 0.02 4.18
N SER A 173 -8.69 -0.31 3.96
CA SER A 173 -7.70 -0.52 5.00
C SER A 173 -6.43 0.27 4.71
N TYR A 174 -5.78 0.76 5.76
CA TYR A 174 -4.55 1.52 5.67
C TYR A 174 -3.41 0.76 6.32
N PHE A 175 -2.36 0.58 5.56
CA PHE A 175 -1.09 0.01 6.00
C PHE A 175 0.00 1.07 5.91
N THR A 176 1.10 0.85 6.59
CA THR A 176 2.31 1.65 6.44
C THR A 176 3.44 0.78 5.94
N ILE A 177 4.07 1.17 4.83
CA ILE A 177 5.33 0.56 4.40
C ILE A 177 6.40 0.94 5.41
N LEU A 178 7.04 -0.05 5.99
CA LEU A 178 8.05 0.14 7.02
C LEU A 178 9.40 0.55 6.41
N ASP A 179 10.05 1.51 7.05
CA ASP A 179 11.42 1.89 6.71
C ASP A 179 12.41 0.84 7.24
N THR A 180 12.85 -0.03 6.37
CA THR A 180 13.86 -1.06 6.67
C THR A 180 15.30 -0.53 6.52
N LYS A 181 15.50 0.76 6.26
CA LYS A 181 16.82 1.40 6.10
C LYS A 181 17.72 0.70 5.08
N ASP A 182 17.14 0.36 3.94
CA ASP A 182 17.78 -0.38 2.86
C ASP A 182 18.19 -1.83 3.22
N GLU A 183 17.80 -2.31 4.41
CA GLU A 183 18.00 -3.71 4.80
C GLU A 183 17.09 -4.61 3.94
N PRO A 184 17.65 -5.57 3.20
CA PRO A 184 16.85 -6.54 2.46
C PRO A 184 16.02 -7.41 3.40
N ILE A 185 14.86 -7.85 2.94
CA ILE A 185 14.07 -8.84 3.67
C ILE A 185 14.68 -10.21 3.41
N SER A 186 15.31 -10.78 4.43
CA SER A 186 16.02 -12.05 4.34
C SER A 186 15.10 -13.21 3.97
N TYR A 187 15.54 -14.05 3.03
CA TYR A 187 14.85 -15.30 2.71
C TYR A 187 14.78 -16.24 3.92
N ASP A 188 15.82 -16.26 4.74
CA ASP A 188 15.84 -17.03 5.98
C ASP A 188 14.72 -16.63 6.94
N TRP A 189 14.34 -15.35 6.96
CA TRP A 189 13.19 -14.93 7.75
C TRP A 189 11.87 -15.44 7.14
N LEU A 190 11.72 -15.39 5.82
CA LEU A 190 10.53 -15.93 5.15
C LEU A 190 10.34 -17.43 5.43
N VAL A 191 11.42 -18.19 5.45
CA VAL A 191 11.41 -19.61 5.82
C VAL A 191 11.05 -19.79 7.30
N ALA A 192 11.68 -19.01 8.18
CA ALA A 192 11.43 -19.08 9.63
C ALA A 192 9.98 -18.78 9.98
N LEU A 193 9.35 -17.78 9.33
CA LEU A 193 7.93 -17.49 9.47
C LEU A 193 7.03 -18.70 9.21
N CYS A 194 7.42 -19.58 8.27
CA CYS A 194 6.66 -20.78 7.92
C CYS A 194 6.95 -21.99 8.81
N GLU A 195 8.18 -22.14 9.28
CA GLU A 195 8.64 -23.36 9.93
C GLU A 195 8.78 -23.23 11.44
N ASP A 196 9.16 -22.06 11.92
CA ASP A 196 9.42 -21.77 13.34
C ASP A 196 9.03 -20.29 13.63
N TYR A 197 7.76 -20.04 13.67
CA TYR A 197 7.24 -18.68 13.80
C TYR A 197 7.69 -18.01 15.11
N GLU A 198 7.76 -18.74 16.20
CA GLU A 198 8.09 -18.20 17.53
C GLU A 198 9.49 -17.58 17.56
N ASN A 199 10.46 -18.26 16.95
CA ASN A 199 11.84 -17.79 16.85
C ASN A 199 12.13 -16.95 15.60
N SER A 200 11.16 -16.83 14.67
CA SER A 200 11.34 -16.06 13.43
C SER A 200 11.66 -14.59 13.69
N ILE A 201 11.21 -14.05 14.82
CA ILE A 201 11.44 -12.64 15.19
C ILE A 201 12.94 -12.29 15.29
N GLU A 202 13.80 -13.25 15.59
CA GLU A 202 15.26 -13.02 15.67
C GLU A 202 15.84 -12.62 14.31
N LYS A 203 15.28 -13.18 13.23
CA LYS A 203 15.68 -12.92 11.84
C LYS A 203 14.90 -11.80 11.18
N ALA A 204 13.92 -11.22 11.88
CA ALA A 204 13.09 -10.16 11.34
C ALA A 204 13.87 -8.85 11.20
N PRO A 205 13.53 -7.99 10.23
CA PRO A 205 14.07 -6.63 10.15
C PRO A 205 13.77 -5.84 11.43
N GLU A 206 14.64 -4.94 11.80
CA GLU A 206 14.50 -4.13 13.01
C GLU A 206 13.19 -3.31 13.03
N ALA A 207 12.76 -2.82 11.86
CA ALA A 207 11.48 -2.12 11.73
C ALA A 207 10.29 -3.01 12.14
N TRP A 208 10.30 -4.31 11.79
CA TRP A 208 9.27 -5.26 12.19
C TRP A 208 9.34 -5.59 13.69
N LYS A 209 10.52 -5.81 14.25
CA LYS A 209 10.73 -6.03 15.70
C LYS A 209 10.17 -4.85 16.49
N LYS A 210 10.45 -3.62 16.05
CA LYS A 210 9.96 -2.41 16.68
C LYS A 210 8.43 -2.32 16.64
N PHE A 211 7.82 -2.66 15.49
CA PHE A 211 6.36 -2.73 15.37
C PHE A 211 5.76 -3.78 16.32
N GLN A 212 6.28 -5.00 16.33
CA GLN A 212 5.75 -6.06 17.20
C GLN A 212 5.86 -5.73 18.70
N LYS A 213 6.88 -4.97 19.09
CA LYS A 213 7.08 -4.55 20.48
C LYS A 213 6.15 -3.41 20.89
N ASN A 214 5.95 -2.43 20.01
CA ASN A 214 5.33 -1.14 20.37
C ASN A 214 3.99 -0.90 19.64
N GLY A 215 3.52 -1.85 18.82
CA GLY A 215 2.32 -1.69 18.02
C GLY A 215 2.39 -0.46 17.11
N ARG A 216 1.32 0.32 17.07
CA ARG A 216 1.23 1.55 16.26
C ARG A 216 2.39 2.52 16.50
N ASN A 217 2.84 2.67 17.74
CA ASN A 217 3.95 3.58 18.09
C ASN A 217 5.32 3.07 17.63
N GLY A 218 5.40 1.84 17.16
CA GLY A 218 6.61 1.25 16.59
C GLY A 218 6.70 1.37 15.07
N ILE A 219 5.73 2.01 14.42
CA ILE A 219 5.70 2.16 12.96
C ILE A 219 6.58 3.33 12.55
N ASP A 220 7.67 3.04 11.86
CA ASP A 220 8.47 4.00 11.12
C ASP A 220 8.19 3.82 9.63
N ALA A 221 7.68 4.86 8.97
CA ALA A 221 7.26 4.79 7.58
C ALA A 221 8.42 5.02 6.63
N LEU A 222 8.53 4.16 5.59
CA LEU A 222 9.37 4.42 4.43
C LEU A 222 8.77 5.58 3.64
N LYS A 223 9.52 6.65 3.50
CA LYS A 223 9.09 7.87 2.81
C LYS A 223 10.05 8.17 1.67
N ALA A 224 9.50 8.61 0.54
CA ALA A 224 10.33 9.11 -0.54
C ALA A 224 11.27 10.22 -0.03
N PRO A 225 12.55 10.20 -0.40
CA PRO A 225 13.46 11.24 -0.01
C PRO A 225 13.02 12.57 -0.62
N LYS A 226 12.91 13.60 0.20
CA LYS A 226 12.63 14.95 -0.30
C LYS A 226 13.88 15.48 -0.98
N ILE A 227 13.93 15.42 -2.30
CA ILE A 227 15.04 15.92 -3.12
C ILE A 227 15.14 17.46 -3.04
N PHE A 228 13.98 18.11 -2.86
CA PHE A 228 13.89 19.55 -2.67
C PHE A 228 13.10 19.86 -1.40
N LYS A 229 13.55 20.85 -0.65
CA LYS A 229 12.72 21.44 0.39
C LYS A 229 11.57 22.16 -0.33
N ILE A 230 10.41 21.50 -0.39
CA ILE A 230 9.21 22.17 -0.90
C ILE A 230 8.92 23.33 0.06
N PRO A 231 8.94 24.59 -0.41
CA PRO A 231 8.58 25.72 0.43
C PRO A 231 7.25 25.47 1.12
N SER A 232 7.11 25.91 2.35
CA SER A 232 5.81 25.85 3.02
C SER A 232 4.77 26.58 2.16
N ARG A 233 3.47 26.29 2.37
CA ARG A 233 2.40 26.99 1.64
C ARG A 233 2.53 28.51 1.73
N TYR A 234 3.04 29.03 2.86
CA TYR A 234 3.34 30.46 3.04
C TYR A 234 4.53 30.91 2.21
N GLU A 235 5.59 30.11 2.11
CA GLU A 235 6.76 30.41 1.28
C GLU A 235 6.44 30.33 -0.21
N GLN A 236 5.58 29.40 -0.63
CA GLN A 236 5.11 29.28 -2.03
C GLN A 236 4.24 30.49 -2.46
N LEU A 237 3.59 31.13 -1.51
CA LEU A 237 2.76 32.32 -1.75
C LEU A 237 3.55 33.61 -1.65
N GLN A 238 4.86 33.58 -1.36
CA GLN A 238 5.70 34.77 -1.39
C GLN A 238 5.89 35.20 -2.85
N CYS A 239 5.21 36.24 -3.20
CA CYS A 239 5.34 36.93 -4.48
C CYS A 239 5.86 38.34 -4.25
N ASP A 240 6.43 38.93 -5.29
CA ASP A 240 6.83 40.35 -5.26
C ASP A 240 5.62 41.27 -5.05
N GLU A 241 5.86 42.55 -4.85
CA GLU A 241 4.79 43.52 -4.61
C GLU A 241 3.76 43.59 -5.75
N LYS A 242 4.19 43.34 -7.01
CA LYS A 242 3.28 43.27 -8.16
C LYS A 242 2.39 42.04 -8.10
N GLY A 243 2.95 40.90 -7.70
CA GLY A 243 2.22 39.64 -7.48
C GLY A 243 1.19 39.78 -6.36
N LYS A 244 1.54 40.43 -5.24
CA LYS A 244 0.59 40.70 -4.15
C LYS A 244 -0.57 41.54 -4.60
N LEU A 245 -0.31 42.64 -5.31
CA LEU A 245 -1.35 43.49 -5.90
C LEU A 245 -2.26 42.73 -6.89
N CYS A 246 -1.69 41.79 -7.66
CA CYS A 246 -2.45 40.95 -8.56
C CYS A 246 -3.40 40.02 -7.81
N ILE A 247 -2.88 39.34 -6.77
CA ILE A 247 -3.68 38.45 -5.91
C ILE A 247 -4.83 39.23 -5.25
N GLU A 248 -4.54 40.39 -4.68
CA GLU A 248 -5.58 41.25 -4.06
C GLU A 248 -6.69 41.62 -5.06
N LYS A 249 -6.33 41.99 -6.29
CA LYS A 249 -7.30 42.30 -7.34
C LYS A 249 -8.15 41.09 -7.72
N ILE A 250 -7.53 39.91 -7.84
CA ILE A 250 -8.22 38.64 -8.14
C ILE A 250 -9.20 38.31 -7.01
N LEU A 251 -8.74 38.34 -5.77
CA LEU A 251 -9.56 38.05 -4.60
C LEU A 251 -10.74 39.02 -4.51
N LYS A 252 -10.52 40.34 -4.72
CA LYS A 252 -11.55 41.32 -4.71
C LYS A 252 -12.58 41.12 -5.85
N HIS A 253 -12.11 40.68 -7.02
CA HIS A 253 -13.00 40.47 -8.18
C HIS A 253 -13.90 39.24 -7.99
N TYR A 254 -13.40 38.19 -7.36
CA TYR A 254 -14.12 36.91 -7.20
C TYR A 254 -14.69 36.68 -5.80
N ASN A 255 -14.63 37.66 -4.90
CA ASN A 255 -15.02 37.52 -3.50
C ASN A 255 -16.38 36.83 -3.28
N ASP A 256 -17.38 37.17 -4.09
CA ASP A 256 -18.74 36.62 -4.02
C ASP A 256 -19.07 35.67 -5.19
N ARG A 257 -18.05 35.21 -5.94
CA ARG A 257 -18.19 34.40 -7.16
C ARG A 257 -17.21 33.21 -7.23
N PRO A 258 -17.27 32.30 -6.25
CA PRO A 258 -16.29 31.19 -6.17
C PRO A 258 -16.32 30.28 -7.40
N THR A 259 -17.49 29.99 -7.97
CA THR A 259 -17.63 29.15 -9.16
C THR A 259 -16.99 29.81 -10.39
N GLU A 260 -17.09 31.11 -10.55
CA GLU A 260 -16.43 31.83 -11.66
C GLU A 260 -14.90 31.80 -11.48
N PHE A 261 -14.42 31.88 -10.22
CA PHE A 261 -12.99 31.75 -9.93
C PHE A 261 -12.47 30.39 -10.30
N GLU A 262 -13.17 29.30 -9.94
CA GLU A 262 -12.81 27.93 -10.28
C GLU A 262 -12.76 27.71 -11.79
N LEU A 263 -13.76 28.22 -12.53
CA LEU A 263 -13.77 28.14 -14.00
C LEU A 263 -12.59 28.90 -14.61
N CYS A 264 -12.27 30.08 -14.10
CA CYS A 264 -11.15 30.89 -14.57
C CYS A 264 -9.81 30.15 -14.30
N ALA A 265 -9.62 29.61 -13.10
CA ALA A 265 -8.43 28.85 -12.71
C ALA A 265 -8.27 27.60 -13.60
N THR A 266 -9.34 26.84 -13.81
CA THR A 266 -9.33 25.64 -14.69
C THR A 266 -8.96 26.02 -16.12
N HIS A 267 -9.46 27.14 -16.63
CA HIS A 267 -9.15 27.62 -17.97
C HIS A 267 -7.68 28.02 -18.11
N ILE A 268 -7.13 28.71 -17.12
CA ILE A 268 -5.70 29.09 -17.08
C ILE A 268 -4.81 27.82 -17.08
N VAL A 269 -5.12 26.84 -16.23
CA VAL A 269 -4.34 25.56 -16.18
C VAL A 269 -4.41 24.83 -17.51
N SER A 270 -5.59 24.79 -18.15
CA SER A 270 -5.74 24.16 -19.48
C SER A 270 -4.95 24.84 -20.60
N MET A 271 -4.75 26.14 -20.50
CA MET A 271 -3.91 26.89 -21.44
C MET A 271 -2.43 26.63 -21.18
N MET A 272 -2.00 26.55 -19.92
CA MET A 272 -0.63 26.23 -19.55
C MET A 272 -0.22 24.82 -20.06
N ASP A 273 -1.12 23.85 -19.95
CA ASP A 273 -0.89 22.50 -20.45
C ASP A 273 -0.70 22.42 -21.97
N LYS A 274 -1.39 23.30 -22.72
CA LYS A 274 -1.19 23.47 -24.17
C LYS A 274 0.17 24.10 -24.51
N ILE A 275 0.61 25.07 -23.73
CA ILE A 275 1.91 25.75 -23.90
C ILE A 275 3.07 24.77 -23.63
N LEU A 276 2.95 23.96 -22.57
CA LEU A 276 3.95 22.93 -22.21
C LEU A 276 4.09 21.83 -23.27
N LYS A 277 2.99 21.47 -23.95
CA LYS A 277 3.01 20.47 -25.04
C LYS A 277 3.60 20.99 -26.36
N VAL A 278 3.74 22.30 -26.54
CA VAL A 278 4.34 22.93 -27.73
C VAL A 278 5.85 23.15 -27.57
N SER A 279 6.38 23.04 -26.36
CA SER A 279 7.79 23.25 -26.02
C SER A 279 8.60 21.96 -25.78
N LEU A 280 8.02 20.80 -26.08
CA LEU A 280 8.67 19.48 -26.15
C LEU A 280 8.68 18.97 -27.59
#